data_2f95430bb9e6bb916b71657a30eaf4f2
#
_entry.id   2f95430bb9e6bb916b71657a30eaf4f2
#
_cell.length_a   1.000
_cell.length_b   1.000
_cell.length_c   1.000
_cell.angle_alpha   90.00
_cell.angle_beta   90.00
_cell.angle_gamma   90.00
#
_symmetry.space_group_name_H-M   'P 1'
#
loop_
_entity.id
_entity.type
_entity.pdbx_description
1 polymer ?
#
loop_
_entity_poly.entity_id
_entity_poly.type
_entity_poly.pdbx_seq_one_letter_code
_entity_poly.pdbx_strand_id
1 'polypeptide(L)'
;VKGSTFKRCGCRDTRSGRRLGQSCPQLRRAGGGWSRGHGQWHWQIELPARGDGARRPLRHGTYPNQTDADTVLDAIRAALAVPDPADAAALRQVGDLIETAVKADEPIPDPDMIRRALHLDLSPRELPTVAEYLTRWLAGRKTIKAGTRRSYEGHIRLYLIPYLGHLRIDRLRSGHIDAMYDAIDERNATIRKLRASRNPRKRDQVKGQRTVGPATQHRIHATLRKALNDAVRRDKLRDSNPALMVELPPAKAPKPTVWTAERVSAWRETGKIPSVVMVWTPQHTGVFLDHTYDADDRLYALYHLITFTGLRRGEACGLHWDDLDLDAGTLTVRWQIVQHGWATAMDTPKTDDSEAPVSLDAETVT
;
A
#
# COMPACT_ATOMS: atom_id res chain seq x y z
N VAL A 1 -30.72 -23.53 -4.61
CA VAL A 1 -31.69 -22.93 -3.69
C VAL A 1 -32.88 -22.39 -4.49
N LYS A 2 -34.11 -22.80 -4.17
CA LYS A 2 -35.33 -22.37 -4.88
C LYS A 2 -35.80 -21.02 -4.31
N GLY A 3 -35.85 -19.99 -5.14
CA GLY A 3 -36.41 -18.69 -4.84
C GLY A 3 -37.34 -18.24 -5.97
N SER A 4 -38.29 -17.36 -5.67
CA SER A 4 -39.24 -16.83 -6.65
C SER A 4 -39.56 -15.37 -6.43
N THR A 5 -39.93 -14.70 -7.52
CA THR A 5 -40.44 -13.33 -7.50
C THR A 5 -41.97 -13.37 -7.68
N PHE A 6 -42.69 -12.45 -7.05
CA PHE A 6 -44.13 -12.36 -7.07
C PHE A 6 -44.61 -10.95 -6.78
N LYS A 7 -45.88 -10.66 -7.11
CA LYS A 7 -46.49 -9.37 -6.75
C LYS A 7 -47.37 -9.45 -5.53
N ARG A 8 -47.36 -8.37 -4.72
CA ARG A 8 -48.28 -8.14 -3.61
C ARG A 8 -48.85 -6.72 -3.68
N CYS A 9 -50.00 -6.53 -3.13
CA CYS A 9 -50.62 -5.22 -2.94
C CYS A 9 -51.13 -5.00 -1.51
N GLY A 10 -51.46 -3.78 -1.17
CA GLY A 10 -52.04 -3.38 0.11
C GLY A 10 -53.56 -3.47 0.17
N CYS A 11 -54.25 -3.95 -0.89
CA CYS A 11 -55.72 -4.04 -0.92
C CYS A 11 -56.26 -4.90 0.22
N ARG A 12 -57.45 -4.53 0.70
CA ARG A 12 -58.17 -5.28 1.73
C ARG A 12 -59.45 -5.89 1.12
N ASP A 13 -59.79 -7.04 1.59
CA ASP A 13 -61.04 -7.68 1.30
C ASP A 13 -62.21 -6.86 1.91
N THR A 14 -63.23 -6.57 1.13
CA THR A 14 -64.36 -5.70 1.53
C THR A 14 -65.23 -6.30 2.60
N ARG A 15 -65.26 -7.66 2.74
CA ARG A 15 -66.10 -8.36 3.72
C ARG A 15 -65.34 -8.65 5.02
N SER A 16 -64.09 -9.10 4.91
CA SER A 16 -63.34 -9.56 6.08
C SER A 16 -62.36 -8.53 6.63
N GLY A 17 -62.10 -7.41 5.90
CA GLY A 17 -61.10 -6.39 6.24
C GLY A 17 -59.64 -6.85 6.14
N ARG A 18 -59.36 -8.11 5.82
CA ARG A 18 -58.03 -8.70 5.74
C ARG A 18 -57.28 -8.24 4.49
N ARG A 19 -55.98 -8.07 4.59
CA ARG A 19 -55.14 -7.75 3.43
C ARG A 19 -55.11 -8.90 2.43
N LEU A 20 -55.45 -8.63 1.16
CA LEU A 20 -55.47 -9.60 0.07
C LEU A 20 -54.08 -10.07 -0.33
N GLY A 21 -53.08 -9.17 -0.24
CA GLY A 21 -51.65 -9.50 -0.56
C GLY A 21 -51.48 -10.09 -1.97
N GLN A 22 -51.07 -11.36 -2.06
CA GLN A 22 -50.91 -12.09 -3.34
C GLN A 22 -52.22 -12.56 -3.97
N SER A 23 -53.26 -12.74 -3.18
CA SER A 23 -54.57 -13.22 -3.66
C SER A 23 -55.45 -12.12 -4.23
N CYS A 24 -55.00 -10.89 -4.34
CA CYS A 24 -55.77 -9.80 -4.95
C CYS A 24 -56.01 -10.04 -6.45
N PRO A 25 -57.29 -10.07 -6.90
CA PRO A 25 -57.62 -10.32 -8.30
C PRO A 25 -56.99 -9.27 -9.25
N GLN A 26 -56.83 -8.04 -8.80
CA GLN A 26 -56.25 -6.94 -9.61
C GLN A 26 -54.77 -7.12 -9.92
N LEU A 27 -54.03 -8.03 -9.28
CA LEU A 27 -52.65 -8.35 -9.58
C LEU A 27 -52.45 -9.08 -10.91
N ARG A 28 -53.50 -9.74 -11.41
CA ARG A 28 -53.49 -10.50 -12.65
C ARG A 28 -54.37 -9.83 -13.71
N ARG A 29 -53.98 -9.95 -14.96
CA ARG A 29 -54.80 -9.59 -16.14
C ARG A 29 -55.67 -10.77 -16.55
N ALA A 30 -56.69 -10.54 -17.34
CA ALA A 30 -57.56 -11.57 -17.86
C ALA A 30 -56.84 -12.70 -18.61
N GLY A 31 -55.65 -12.41 -19.22
CA GLY A 31 -54.76 -13.41 -19.85
C GLY A 31 -53.72 -14.03 -18.92
N GLY A 32 -53.86 -13.96 -17.60
CA GLY A 32 -52.97 -14.61 -16.62
C GLY A 32 -51.65 -13.88 -16.29
N GLY A 33 -51.27 -12.88 -17.08
CA GLY A 33 -50.05 -12.06 -16.84
C GLY A 33 -50.22 -11.09 -15.66
N TRP A 34 -49.11 -10.61 -15.12
CA TRP A 34 -49.11 -9.62 -14.05
C TRP A 34 -49.60 -8.24 -14.52
N SER A 35 -50.38 -7.57 -13.67
CA SER A 35 -50.80 -6.17 -13.92
C SER A 35 -49.61 -5.23 -13.86
N ARG A 36 -49.50 -4.28 -14.79
CA ARG A 36 -48.41 -3.27 -14.79
C ARG A 36 -48.58 -2.20 -13.72
N GLY A 37 -49.81 -1.77 -13.46
CA GLY A 37 -50.11 -0.63 -12.57
C GLY A 37 -50.51 -1.00 -11.16
N HIS A 38 -50.61 -2.31 -10.80
CA HIS A 38 -51.13 -2.71 -9.50
C HIS A 38 -50.16 -3.62 -8.74
N GLY A 39 -49.88 -3.28 -7.47
CA GLY A 39 -48.98 -3.99 -6.58
C GLY A 39 -47.50 -3.80 -6.92
N GLN A 40 -46.66 -4.17 -5.99
CA GLN A 40 -45.20 -4.11 -6.08
C GLN A 40 -44.59 -5.49 -6.15
N TRP A 41 -43.38 -5.58 -6.69
CA TRP A 41 -42.66 -6.83 -6.80
C TRP A 41 -41.93 -7.14 -5.49
N HIS A 42 -41.91 -8.42 -5.17
CA HIS A 42 -41.25 -9.02 -4.00
C HIS A 42 -40.51 -10.26 -4.46
N TRP A 43 -39.49 -10.64 -3.71
CA TRP A 43 -38.86 -11.94 -3.85
C TRP A 43 -38.93 -12.72 -2.54
N GLN A 44 -38.80 -14.02 -2.65
CA GLN A 44 -38.66 -14.93 -1.50
C GLN A 44 -37.64 -16.02 -1.83
N ILE A 45 -36.89 -16.46 -0.82
CA ILE A 45 -35.93 -17.54 -0.93
C ILE A 45 -35.83 -18.28 0.41
N GLU A 46 -35.54 -19.57 0.38
CA GLU A 46 -35.22 -20.33 1.58
C GLU A 46 -33.71 -20.30 1.79
N LEU A 47 -33.24 -19.72 2.88
CA LEU A 47 -31.84 -19.74 3.27
C LEU A 47 -31.46 -21.09 3.89
N PRO A 48 -30.13 -21.43 3.95
CA PRO A 48 -29.67 -22.60 4.69
C PRO A 48 -30.18 -22.60 6.12
N ALA A 49 -30.62 -23.75 6.60
CA ALA A 49 -31.20 -23.91 7.93
C ALA A 49 -30.23 -23.45 9.03
N ARG A 50 -30.76 -22.93 10.13
CA ARG A 50 -29.96 -22.59 11.31
C ARG A 50 -29.46 -23.88 12.00
N GLY A 51 -28.56 -23.70 13.00
CA GLY A 51 -28.00 -24.84 13.74
C GLY A 51 -29.03 -25.72 14.46
N ASP A 52 -30.24 -25.21 14.73
CA ASP A 52 -31.36 -25.90 15.29
C ASP A 52 -32.24 -26.64 14.27
N GLY A 53 -31.88 -26.62 12.99
CA GLY A 53 -32.63 -27.21 11.89
C GLY A 53 -33.89 -26.43 11.46
N ALA A 54 -34.16 -25.27 12.05
CA ALA A 54 -35.36 -24.49 11.74
C ALA A 54 -35.30 -23.93 10.30
N ARG A 55 -36.43 -23.94 9.62
CA ARG A 55 -36.60 -23.34 8.30
C ARG A 55 -36.39 -21.83 8.37
N ARG A 56 -35.73 -21.29 7.31
CA ARG A 56 -35.30 -19.91 7.28
C ARG A 56 -35.73 -19.17 6.00
N PRO A 57 -37.08 -18.94 5.87
CA PRO A 57 -37.61 -18.21 4.73
C PRO A 57 -37.23 -16.72 4.85
N LEU A 58 -36.61 -16.18 3.82
CA LEU A 58 -36.30 -14.75 3.70
C LEU A 58 -37.17 -14.15 2.59
N ARG A 59 -37.73 -12.98 2.86
CA ARG A 59 -38.62 -12.25 1.94
C ARG A 59 -38.31 -10.77 2.02
N HIS A 60 -38.27 -10.13 0.87
CA HIS A 60 -38.14 -8.67 0.79
C HIS A 60 -38.98 -8.16 -0.40
N GLY A 61 -39.33 -6.87 -0.43
CA GLY A 61 -40.20 -6.35 -1.46
C GLY A 61 -40.20 -4.83 -1.54
N THR A 62 -41.14 -4.30 -2.35
CA THR A 62 -41.30 -2.91 -2.73
C THR A 62 -40.48 -2.51 -3.98
N TYR A 63 -40.17 -3.46 -4.86
CA TYR A 63 -39.51 -3.18 -6.14
C TYR A 63 -40.52 -2.69 -7.19
N PRO A 64 -40.19 -1.67 -7.97
CA PRO A 64 -41.09 -1.10 -8.98
C PRO A 64 -41.30 -2.05 -10.17
N ASN A 65 -40.30 -2.82 -10.54
CA ASN A 65 -40.34 -3.78 -11.66
C ASN A 65 -39.82 -5.17 -11.25
N GLN A 66 -40.06 -6.15 -12.09
CA GLN A 66 -39.64 -7.54 -11.84
C GLN A 66 -38.15 -7.70 -11.93
N THR A 67 -37.48 -7.01 -12.87
CA THR A 67 -36.05 -7.10 -13.12
C THR A 67 -35.24 -6.73 -11.88
N ASP A 68 -35.63 -5.69 -11.16
CA ASP A 68 -34.91 -5.27 -9.93
C ASP A 68 -35.03 -6.35 -8.83
N ALA A 69 -36.24 -6.94 -8.69
CA ALA A 69 -36.46 -8.03 -7.73
C ALA A 69 -35.65 -9.30 -8.11
N ASP A 70 -35.61 -9.64 -9.41
CA ASP A 70 -34.86 -10.79 -9.94
C ASP A 70 -33.34 -10.53 -9.78
N THR A 71 -32.84 -9.34 -10.02
CA THR A 71 -31.41 -8.96 -9.86
C THR A 71 -30.95 -9.22 -8.42
N VAL A 72 -31.73 -8.83 -7.42
CA VAL A 72 -31.37 -9.07 -6.02
C VAL A 72 -31.45 -10.56 -5.70
N LEU A 73 -32.48 -11.28 -6.19
CA LEU A 73 -32.60 -12.70 -5.98
C LEU A 73 -31.45 -13.50 -6.61
N ASP A 74 -30.97 -13.08 -7.79
CA ASP A 74 -29.83 -13.70 -8.47
C ASP A 74 -28.50 -13.39 -7.74
N ALA A 75 -28.33 -12.20 -7.19
CA ALA A 75 -27.19 -11.90 -6.32
C ALA A 75 -27.17 -12.79 -5.07
N ILE A 76 -28.32 -13.02 -4.45
CA ILE A 76 -28.44 -13.96 -3.30
C ILE A 76 -28.09 -15.39 -3.73
N ARG A 77 -28.56 -15.84 -4.89
CA ARG A 77 -28.24 -17.20 -5.41
C ARG A 77 -26.76 -17.34 -5.69
N ALA A 78 -26.14 -16.32 -6.30
CA ALA A 78 -24.70 -16.30 -6.56
C ALA A 78 -23.89 -16.35 -5.25
N ALA A 79 -24.30 -15.62 -4.24
CA ALA A 79 -23.68 -15.64 -2.91
C ALA A 79 -23.78 -17.04 -2.24
N LEU A 80 -24.94 -17.67 -2.31
CA LEU A 80 -25.17 -19.02 -1.74
C LEU A 80 -24.50 -20.15 -2.53
N ALA A 81 -24.08 -19.90 -3.76
CA ALA A 81 -23.34 -20.87 -4.58
C ALA A 81 -21.82 -20.86 -4.30
N VAL A 82 -21.32 -19.94 -3.48
CA VAL A 82 -19.88 -19.84 -3.19
C VAL A 82 -19.37 -20.95 -2.27
N PRO A 83 -20.05 -21.27 -1.14
CA PRO A 83 -19.60 -22.37 -0.27
C PRO A 83 -19.75 -23.73 -0.94
N ASP A 84 -18.89 -24.68 -0.53
CA ASP A 84 -19.11 -26.08 -0.88
C ASP A 84 -20.48 -26.53 -0.34
N PRO A 85 -21.33 -27.17 -1.17
CA PRO A 85 -22.60 -27.69 -0.72
C PRO A 85 -22.54 -28.68 0.46
N ALA A 86 -21.39 -29.34 0.65
CA ALA A 86 -21.14 -30.22 1.77
C ALA A 86 -20.76 -29.49 3.06
N ASP A 87 -20.31 -28.24 2.97
CA ASP A 87 -19.92 -27.40 4.11
C ASP A 87 -21.14 -26.66 4.71
N ALA A 88 -21.84 -27.36 5.60
CA ALA A 88 -23.01 -26.79 6.27
C ALA A 88 -22.70 -25.59 7.17
N ALA A 89 -21.45 -25.45 7.66
CA ALA A 89 -21.05 -24.32 8.48
C ALA A 89 -20.85 -23.07 7.62
N ALA A 90 -20.12 -23.17 6.52
CA ALA A 90 -19.95 -22.10 5.56
C ALA A 90 -21.28 -21.64 4.94
N LEU A 91 -22.16 -22.58 4.60
CA LEU A 91 -23.50 -22.27 4.10
C LEU A 91 -24.33 -21.47 5.11
N ARG A 92 -24.30 -21.83 6.40
CA ARG A 92 -24.97 -21.07 7.47
C ARG A 92 -24.38 -19.67 7.61
N GLN A 93 -23.07 -19.55 7.64
CA GLN A 93 -22.38 -18.27 7.74
C GLN A 93 -22.77 -17.31 6.60
N VAL A 94 -22.79 -17.79 5.36
CA VAL A 94 -23.25 -16.99 4.21
C VAL A 94 -24.73 -16.64 4.32
N GLY A 95 -25.56 -17.58 4.80
CA GLY A 95 -26.97 -17.31 5.07
C GLY A 95 -27.21 -16.21 6.12
N ASP A 96 -26.39 -16.17 7.19
CA ASP A 96 -26.42 -15.12 8.21
C ASP A 96 -26.04 -13.74 7.65
N LEU A 97 -25.04 -13.70 6.78
CA LEU A 97 -24.63 -12.47 6.10
C LEU A 97 -25.73 -11.91 5.21
N ILE A 98 -26.34 -12.76 4.39
CA ILE A 98 -27.43 -12.36 3.49
C ILE A 98 -28.62 -11.84 4.30
N GLU A 99 -29.04 -12.57 5.34
CA GLU A 99 -30.16 -12.14 6.19
C GLU A 99 -29.89 -10.80 6.86
N THR A 100 -28.64 -10.58 7.31
CA THR A 100 -28.24 -9.33 7.96
C THR A 100 -28.22 -8.17 6.96
N ALA A 101 -27.67 -8.37 5.75
CA ALA A 101 -27.65 -7.36 4.71
C ALA A 101 -29.07 -6.94 4.28
N VAL A 102 -29.96 -7.92 4.07
CA VAL A 102 -31.37 -7.66 3.72
C VAL A 102 -32.12 -6.92 4.83
N LYS A 103 -31.89 -7.25 6.10
CA LYS A 103 -32.51 -6.55 7.24
C LYS A 103 -32.01 -5.12 7.42
N ALA A 104 -30.77 -4.86 7.03
CA ALA A 104 -30.13 -3.54 7.10
C ALA A 104 -30.36 -2.69 5.83
N ASP A 105 -31.08 -3.22 4.82
CA ASP A 105 -31.25 -2.62 3.50
C ASP A 105 -29.90 -2.32 2.82
N GLU A 106 -28.90 -3.18 3.06
CA GLU A 106 -27.56 -3.12 2.47
C GLU A 106 -27.46 -4.02 1.22
N PRO A 107 -26.55 -3.73 0.30
CA PRO A 107 -26.30 -4.59 -0.86
C PRO A 107 -25.89 -6.01 -0.44
N ILE A 108 -26.36 -7.01 -1.20
CA ILE A 108 -25.94 -8.41 -1.00
C ILE A 108 -24.41 -8.51 -1.18
N PRO A 109 -23.70 -9.20 -0.29
CA PRO A 109 -22.25 -9.37 -0.38
C PRO A 109 -21.83 -10.01 -1.71
N ASP A 110 -20.79 -9.45 -2.32
CA ASP A 110 -20.20 -9.96 -3.57
C ASP A 110 -19.65 -11.39 -3.39
N PRO A 111 -19.90 -12.33 -4.33
CA PRO A 111 -19.39 -13.70 -4.27
C PRO A 111 -17.89 -13.81 -4.03
N ASP A 112 -17.06 -12.93 -4.64
CA ASP A 112 -15.61 -12.94 -4.45
C ASP A 112 -15.22 -12.51 -3.03
N MET A 113 -15.97 -11.61 -2.45
CA MET A 113 -15.79 -11.21 -1.05
C MET A 113 -16.10 -12.36 -0.09
N ILE A 114 -17.20 -13.08 -0.34
CA ILE A 114 -17.60 -14.27 0.44
C ILE A 114 -16.54 -15.36 0.33
N ARG A 115 -16.06 -15.64 -0.89
CA ARG A 115 -15.00 -16.65 -1.13
C ARG A 115 -13.74 -16.36 -0.33
N ARG A 116 -13.29 -15.10 -0.33
CA ARG A 116 -12.11 -14.68 0.44
C ARG A 116 -12.32 -14.81 1.94
N ALA A 117 -13.48 -14.43 2.43
CA ALA A 117 -13.79 -14.51 3.84
C ALA A 117 -13.83 -15.96 4.33
N LEU A 118 -14.49 -16.84 3.60
CA LEU A 118 -14.53 -18.28 3.91
C LEU A 118 -13.13 -18.91 3.88
N HIS A 119 -12.29 -18.51 2.91
CA HIS A 119 -10.90 -19.01 2.83
C HIS A 119 -10.04 -18.58 4.03
N LEU A 120 -10.36 -17.47 4.66
CA LEU A 120 -9.64 -16.93 5.81
C LEU A 120 -10.29 -17.27 7.15
N ASP A 121 -11.39 -18.01 7.13
CA ASP A 121 -12.25 -18.26 8.31
C ASP A 121 -12.70 -16.94 9.00
N LEU A 122 -12.95 -15.91 8.17
CA LEU A 122 -13.38 -14.59 8.60
C LEU A 122 -14.79 -14.30 8.07
N SER A 123 -15.54 -13.48 8.79
CA SER A 123 -16.75 -12.86 8.23
C SER A 123 -16.36 -11.85 7.12
N PRO A 124 -17.10 -11.77 5.99
CA PRO A 124 -16.88 -10.75 4.95
C PRO A 124 -16.92 -9.31 5.48
N ARG A 125 -17.56 -9.06 6.63
CA ARG A 125 -17.52 -7.76 7.31
C ARG A 125 -16.22 -7.50 8.05
N GLU A 126 -15.43 -8.54 8.33
CA GLU A 126 -14.16 -8.48 9.08
C GLU A 126 -12.93 -8.37 8.18
N LEU A 127 -13.10 -8.24 6.85
CA LEU A 127 -11.97 -7.96 5.97
C LEU A 127 -11.31 -6.65 6.38
N PRO A 128 -9.97 -6.67 6.60
CA PRO A 128 -9.28 -5.53 7.19
C PRO A 128 -9.30 -4.31 6.27
N THR A 129 -9.21 -3.15 6.88
CA THR A 129 -8.85 -1.91 6.20
C THR A 129 -7.41 -1.96 5.72
N VAL A 130 -7.05 -1.07 4.80
CA VAL A 130 -5.66 -0.91 4.34
C VAL A 130 -4.74 -0.55 5.52
N ALA A 131 -5.21 0.27 6.48
CA ALA A 131 -4.43 0.63 7.67
C ALA A 131 -4.14 -0.59 8.55
N GLU A 132 -5.15 -1.38 8.88
CA GLU A 132 -5.01 -2.60 9.68
C GLU A 132 -4.12 -3.63 8.99
N TYR A 133 -4.33 -3.81 7.68
CA TYR A 133 -3.51 -4.73 6.90
C TYR A 133 -2.05 -4.32 6.88
N LEU A 134 -1.72 -3.08 6.52
CA LEU A 134 -0.34 -2.59 6.43
C LEU A 134 0.39 -2.65 7.77
N THR A 135 -0.32 -2.34 8.87
CA THR A 135 0.24 -2.42 10.22
C THR A 135 0.59 -3.86 10.58
N ARG A 136 -0.33 -4.81 10.38
CA ARG A 136 -0.11 -6.23 10.61
C ARG A 136 0.96 -6.83 9.68
N TRP A 137 0.92 -6.46 8.40
CA TRP A 137 1.90 -6.89 7.40
C TRP A 137 3.32 -6.50 7.82
N LEU A 138 3.53 -5.25 8.27
CA LEU A 138 4.84 -4.79 8.72
C LEU A 138 5.29 -5.47 10.01
N ALA A 139 4.39 -5.66 10.98
CA ALA A 139 4.67 -6.39 12.22
C ALA A 139 5.14 -7.83 11.95
N GLY A 140 4.54 -8.50 10.95
CA GLY A 140 4.90 -9.85 10.53
C GLY A 140 6.26 -9.98 9.81
N ARG A 141 6.93 -8.86 9.45
CA ARG A 141 8.22 -8.85 8.75
C ARG A 141 9.39 -8.97 9.72
N LYS A 142 9.68 -10.18 10.19
CA LYS A 142 10.73 -10.42 11.21
C LYS A 142 12.16 -10.35 10.66
N THR A 143 12.37 -10.67 9.36
CA THR A 143 13.70 -10.84 8.75
C THR A 143 14.24 -9.61 8.02
N ILE A 144 13.51 -8.49 7.99
CA ILE A 144 13.97 -7.26 7.34
C ILE A 144 14.93 -6.47 8.24
N LYS A 145 15.99 -5.91 7.66
CA LYS A 145 16.93 -5.03 8.37
C LYS A 145 16.23 -3.80 8.96
N ALA A 146 16.72 -3.30 10.09
CA ALA A 146 16.15 -2.16 10.82
C ALA A 146 15.93 -0.92 9.94
N GLY A 147 16.87 -0.59 9.05
CA GLY A 147 16.73 0.52 8.10
C GLY A 147 15.56 0.36 7.13
N THR A 148 15.32 -0.86 6.64
CA THR A 148 14.18 -1.17 5.76
C THR A 148 12.86 -1.05 6.52
N ARG A 149 12.79 -1.59 7.75
CA ARG A 149 11.64 -1.47 8.63
C ARG A 149 11.27 0.00 8.85
N ARG A 150 12.23 0.83 9.23
CA ARG A 150 12.03 2.27 9.44
C ARG A 150 11.53 2.98 8.18
N SER A 151 12.05 2.62 7.01
CA SER A 151 11.54 3.16 5.73
C SER A 151 10.08 2.78 5.50
N TYR A 152 9.72 1.52 5.70
CA TYR A 152 8.34 1.04 5.56
C TYR A 152 7.40 1.72 6.57
N GLU A 153 7.80 1.83 7.83
CA GLU A 153 7.06 2.57 8.87
C GLU A 153 6.78 4.01 8.46
N GLY A 154 7.83 4.71 7.97
CA GLY A 154 7.69 6.07 7.48
C GLY A 154 6.71 6.17 6.30
N HIS A 155 6.82 5.30 5.30
CA HIS A 155 5.92 5.29 4.15
C HIS A 155 4.47 4.98 4.56
N ILE A 156 4.27 3.99 5.41
CA ILE A 156 2.94 3.57 5.88
C ILE A 156 2.31 4.69 6.71
N ARG A 157 2.99 5.19 7.72
CA ARG A 157 2.46 6.17 8.67
C ARG A 157 2.21 7.54 8.05
N LEU A 158 3.15 8.03 7.20
CA LEU A 158 3.10 9.40 6.70
C LEU A 158 2.31 9.55 5.40
N TYR A 159 2.18 8.47 4.62
CA TYR A 159 1.59 8.55 3.28
C TYR A 159 0.47 7.54 3.06
N LEU A 160 0.66 6.25 3.32
CA LEU A 160 -0.32 5.25 2.95
C LEU A 160 -1.56 5.27 3.83
N ILE A 161 -1.41 5.28 5.15
CA ILE A 161 -2.54 5.32 6.10
C ILE A 161 -3.37 6.60 5.97
N PRO A 162 -2.79 7.82 5.90
CA PRO A 162 -3.58 9.04 5.83
C PRO A 162 -4.49 9.13 4.60
N TYR A 163 -4.09 8.56 3.47
CA TYR A 163 -4.85 8.66 2.22
C TYR A 163 -5.67 7.40 1.91
N LEU A 164 -5.17 6.21 2.23
CA LEU A 164 -5.76 4.94 1.82
C LEU A 164 -6.26 4.10 2.99
N GLY A 165 -5.85 4.43 4.21
CA GLY A 165 -6.02 3.58 5.40
C GLY A 165 -7.46 3.27 5.75
N HIS A 166 -8.40 4.17 5.46
CA HIS A 166 -9.83 4.01 5.74
C HIS A 166 -10.53 3.04 4.79
N LEU A 167 -9.92 2.75 3.64
CA LEU A 167 -10.50 1.84 2.64
C LEU A 167 -10.35 0.39 3.08
N ARG A 168 -11.35 -0.45 2.82
CA ARG A 168 -11.19 -1.90 2.94
C ARG A 168 -10.19 -2.39 1.90
N ILE A 169 -9.37 -3.39 2.28
CA ILE A 169 -8.29 -3.89 1.44
C ILE A 169 -8.80 -4.43 0.08
N ASP A 170 -9.95 -5.06 0.03
CA ASP A 170 -10.58 -5.59 -1.18
C ASP A 170 -11.16 -4.49 -2.10
N ARG A 171 -11.47 -3.32 -1.55
CA ARG A 171 -12.05 -2.18 -2.27
C ARG A 171 -11.01 -1.18 -2.80
N LEU A 172 -9.76 -1.33 -2.44
CA LEU A 172 -8.70 -0.47 -2.94
C LEU A 172 -8.52 -0.66 -4.46
N ARG A 173 -8.58 0.43 -5.23
CA ARG A 173 -8.44 0.48 -6.69
C ARG A 173 -7.28 1.40 -7.09
N SER A 174 -6.80 1.29 -8.33
CA SER A 174 -5.74 2.18 -8.86
C SER A 174 -6.11 3.66 -8.73
N GLY A 175 -7.34 4.06 -9.07
CA GLY A 175 -7.79 5.45 -8.94
C GLY A 175 -7.69 6.04 -7.52
N HIS A 176 -7.80 5.22 -6.46
CA HIS A 176 -7.54 5.71 -5.10
C HIS A 176 -6.05 6.01 -4.86
N ILE A 177 -5.17 5.22 -5.49
CA ILE A 177 -3.72 5.40 -5.39
C ILE A 177 -3.29 6.62 -6.21
N ASP A 178 -3.87 6.82 -7.40
CA ASP A 178 -3.65 8.00 -8.24
C ASP A 178 -4.06 9.26 -7.48
N ALA A 179 -5.26 9.29 -6.91
CA ALA A 179 -5.75 10.40 -6.09
C ALA A 179 -4.84 10.70 -4.87
N MET A 180 -4.23 9.68 -4.27
CA MET A 180 -3.23 9.88 -3.20
C MET A 180 -2.00 10.63 -3.73
N TYR A 181 -1.49 10.29 -4.92
CA TYR A 181 -0.33 10.98 -5.50
C TYR A 181 -0.67 12.40 -5.93
N ASP A 182 -1.86 12.62 -6.50
CA ASP A 182 -2.36 13.96 -6.83
C ASP A 182 -2.40 14.85 -5.58
N ALA A 183 -2.95 14.35 -4.49
CA ALA A 183 -3.00 15.08 -3.22
C ALA A 183 -1.60 15.36 -2.63
N ILE A 184 -0.64 14.45 -2.81
CA ILE A 184 0.76 14.68 -2.43
C ILE A 184 1.37 15.81 -3.28
N ASP A 185 1.10 15.83 -4.58
CA ASP A 185 1.64 16.86 -5.47
C ASP A 185 1.01 18.22 -5.24
N GLU A 186 -0.27 18.31 -4.95
CA GLU A 186 -0.95 19.54 -4.51
C GLU A 186 -0.36 20.08 -3.21
N ARG A 187 -0.11 19.20 -2.23
CA ARG A 187 0.59 19.57 -1.00
C ARG A 187 2.00 20.08 -1.29
N ASN A 188 2.74 19.44 -2.17
CA ASN A 188 4.06 19.88 -2.61
C ASN A 188 4.02 21.28 -3.24
N ALA A 189 3.04 21.54 -4.10
CA ALA A 189 2.84 22.85 -4.73
C ALA A 189 2.54 23.94 -3.69
N THR A 190 1.69 23.62 -2.72
CA THR A 190 1.37 24.52 -1.59
C THR A 190 2.59 24.85 -0.76
N ILE A 191 3.41 23.85 -0.40
CA ILE A 191 4.66 24.05 0.35
C ILE A 191 5.62 24.95 -0.44
N ARG A 192 5.80 24.71 -1.74
CA ARG A 192 6.67 25.54 -2.59
C ARG A 192 6.18 26.99 -2.66
N LYS A 193 4.86 27.18 -2.87
CA LYS A 193 4.23 28.51 -2.91
C LYS A 193 4.42 29.28 -1.60
N LEU A 194 4.22 28.62 -0.47
CA LEU A 194 4.37 29.25 0.84
C LEU A 194 5.85 29.57 1.14
N ARG A 195 6.80 28.73 0.76
CA ARG A 195 8.24 28.98 0.89
C ARG A 195 8.71 30.16 0.05
N ALA A 196 8.17 30.32 -1.16
CA ALA A 196 8.48 31.43 -2.05
C ALA A 196 7.79 32.76 -1.63
N SER A 197 6.92 32.77 -0.64
CA SER A 197 6.20 33.96 -0.19
C SER A 197 7.17 34.97 0.44
N ARG A 198 6.97 36.27 0.13
CA ARG A 198 7.67 37.37 0.81
C ARG A 198 7.25 37.52 2.29
N ASN A 199 6.07 37.02 2.68
CA ASN A 199 5.56 37.10 4.03
C ASN A 199 6.20 36.04 4.94
N PRO A 200 6.94 36.42 6.01
CA PRO A 200 7.59 35.50 6.93
C PRO A 200 6.61 34.54 7.60
N ARG A 201 5.44 35.03 8.02
CA ARG A 201 4.42 34.18 8.67
C ARG A 201 3.94 33.04 7.78
N LYS A 202 3.87 33.26 6.45
CA LYS A 202 3.52 32.20 5.49
C LYS A 202 4.66 31.18 5.33
N ARG A 203 5.91 31.62 5.35
CA ARG A 203 7.06 30.71 5.31
C ARG A 203 7.16 29.84 6.57
N ASP A 204 6.84 30.42 7.74
CA ASP A 204 6.88 29.70 9.01
C ASP A 204 5.83 28.57 9.09
N GLN A 205 4.68 28.70 8.43
CA GLN A 205 3.67 27.63 8.35
C GLN A 205 4.20 26.32 7.75
N VAL A 206 5.22 26.39 6.91
CA VAL A 206 5.81 25.22 6.23
C VAL A 206 7.27 24.96 6.62
N LYS A 207 7.73 25.60 7.71
CA LYS A 207 9.06 25.38 8.26
C LYS A 207 9.21 23.92 8.67
N GLY A 208 10.30 23.28 8.26
CA GLY A 208 10.54 21.84 8.54
C GLY A 208 9.73 20.85 7.72
N GLN A 209 8.67 21.26 7.01
CA GLN A 209 7.93 20.34 6.14
C GLN A 209 8.76 20.00 4.90
N ARG A 210 8.80 18.72 4.51
CA ARG A 210 9.51 18.25 3.32
C ARG A 210 8.53 18.00 2.17
N THR A 211 8.94 18.38 0.96
CA THR A 211 8.25 17.96 -0.28
C THR A 211 8.63 16.53 -0.63
N VAL A 212 7.70 15.81 -1.26
CA VAL A 212 7.88 14.44 -1.71
C VAL A 212 8.20 14.46 -3.20
N GLY A 213 9.48 14.27 -3.54
CA GLY A 213 9.89 14.22 -4.95
C GLY A 213 9.63 12.84 -5.59
N PRO A 214 9.77 12.73 -6.94
CA PRO A 214 9.51 11.49 -7.68
C PRO A 214 10.23 10.27 -7.12
N ALA A 215 11.51 10.37 -6.76
CA ALA A 215 12.25 9.25 -6.18
C ALA A 215 11.65 8.75 -4.85
N THR A 216 11.07 9.66 -4.05
CA THR A 216 10.39 9.27 -2.81
C THR A 216 9.01 8.67 -3.10
N GLN A 217 8.28 9.21 -4.09
CA GLN A 217 7.01 8.62 -4.55
C GLN A 217 7.22 7.17 -5.01
N HIS A 218 8.26 6.89 -5.81
CA HIS A 218 8.62 5.52 -6.22
C HIS A 218 8.92 4.60 -5.03
N ARG A 219 9.58 5.08 -3.97
CA ARG A 219 9.86 4.28 -2.76
C ARG A 219 8.58 3.99 -1.96
N ILE A 220 7.68 4.97 -1.82
CA ILE A 220 6.37 4.79 -1.20
C ILE A 220 5.57 3.74 -2.00
N HIS A 221 5.57 3.89 -3.32
CA HIS A 221 4.90 2.98 -4.24
C HIS A 221 5.43 1.55 -4.15
N ALA A 222 6.75 1.37 -4.11
CA ALA A 222 7.39 0.08 -3.95
C ALA A 222 6.96 -0.62 -2.64
N THR A 223 6.81 0.15 -1.54
CA THR A 223 6.31 -0.37 -0.26
C THR A 223 4.87 -0.85 -0.39
N LEU A 224 3.97 -0.03 -0.96
CA LEU A 224 2.57 -0.38 -1.20
C LEU A 224 2.45 -1.60 -2.12
N ARG A 225 3.16 -1.57 -3.25
CA ARG A 225 3.19 -2.67 -4.23
C ARG A 225 3.64 -3.99 -3.60
N LYS A 226 4.67 -3.95 -2.74
CA LYS A 226 5.16 -5.12 -2.02
C LYS A 226 4.10 -5.67 -1.05
N ALA A 227 3.48 -4.82 -0.26
CA ALA A 227 2.44 -5.22 0.68
C ALA A 227 1.22 -5.81 -0.06
N LEU A 228 0.76 -5.16 -1.13
CA LEU A 228 -0.38 -5.64 -1.92
C LEU A 228 -0.07 -6.94 -2.69
N ASN A 229 1.18 -7.16 -3.14
CA ASN A 229 1.59 -8.45 -3.70
C ASN A 229 1.47 -9.58 -2.67
N ASP A 230 1.82 -9.30 -1.41
CA ASP A 230 1.65 -10.28 -0.34
C ASP A 230 0.17 -10.50 -0.01
N ALA A 231 -0.65 -9.43 -0.04
CA ALA A 231 -2.10 -9.53 0.10
C ALA A 231 -2.75 -10.43 -0.97
N VAL A 232 -2.21 -10.43 -2.19
CA VAL A 232 -2.68 -11.31 -3.29
C VAL A 232 -2.12 -12.73 -3.13
N ARG A 233 -0.79 -12.88 -2.99
CA ARG A 233 -0.13 -14.18 -3.13
C ARG A 233 -0.17 -15.02 -1.86
N ARG A 234 0.10 -14.40 -0.71
CA ARG A 234 0.22 -15.08 0.57
C ARG A 234 -1.08 -15.07 1.35
N ASP A 235 -1.66 -13.88 1.50
CA ASP A 235 -2.77 -13.66 2.43
C ASP A 235 -4.15 -13.84 1.74
N LYS A 236 -4.18 -13.97 0.41
CA LYS A 236 -5.39 -14.22 -0.42
C LYS A 236 -6.55 -13.23 -0.18
N LEU A 237 -6.21 -12.02 0.28
CA LEU A 237 -7.19 -10.95 0.55
C LEU A 237 -7.69 -10.26 -0.71
N ARG A 238 -7.01 -10.46 -1.84
CA ARG A 238 -7.30 -9.83 -3.14
C ARG A 238 -6.89 -10.74 -4.28
N ASP A 239 -7.52 -10.56 -5.46
CA ASP A 239 -7.18 -11.31 -6.67
C ASP A 239 -6.08 -10.61 -7.48
N SER A 240 -5.99 -9.29 -7.40
CA SER A 240 -5.02 -8.49 -8.16
C SER A 240 -4.44 -7.35 -7.34
N ASN A 241 -3.27 -6.86 -7.75
CA ASN A 241 -2.62 -5.72 -7.14
C ASN A 241 -2.87 -4.44 -7.95
N PRO A 242 -3.72 -3.50 -7.49
CA PRO A 242 -4.03 -2.27 -8.20
C PRO A 242 -2.84 -1.31 -8.34
N ALA A 243 -1.82 -1.43 -7.47
CA ALA A 243 -0.62 -0.61 -7.59
C ALA A 243 0.23 -0.96 -8.84
N LEU A 244 -0.04 -2.06 -9.52
CA LEU A 244 0.64 -2.39 -10.78
C LEU A 244 0.16 -1.54 -11.97
N MET A 245 -1.03 -0.93 -11.84
CA MET A 245 -1.66 -0.12 -12.90
C MET A 245 -1.40 1.37 -12.75
N VAL A 246 -0.70 1.78 -11.71
CA VAL A 246 -0.42 3.20 -11.42
C VAL A 246 0.90 3.60 -12.06
N GLU A 247 0.88 4.70 -12.81
CA GLU A 247 2.06 5.29 -13.41
C GLU A 247 2.57 6.47 -12.56
N LEU A 248 3.87 6.53 -12.36
CA LEU A 248 4.51 7.61 -11.62
C LEU A 248 5.48 8.39 -12.51
N PRO A 249 5.64 9.71 -12.24
CA PRO A 249 6.64 10.50 -12.93
C PRO A 249 8.05 9.87 -12.83
N PRO A 250 8.86 9.91 -13.88
CA PRO A 250 10.19 9.33 -13.85
C PRO A 250 11.09 9.99 -12.80
N ALA A 251 11.71 9.17 -11.97
CA ALA A 251 12.70 9.62 -10.99
C ALA A 251 14.07 9.75 -11.66
N LYS A 252 14.33 10.90 -12.31
CA LYS A 252 15.63 11.16 -12.91
C LYS A 252 16.65 11.49 -11.82
N ALA A 253 17.69 10.65 -11.67
CA ALA A 253 18.86 10.99 -10.88
C ALA A 253 19.64 12.09 -11.60
N PRO A 254 20.17 13.09 -10.88
CA PRO A 254 21.07 14.06 -11.49
C PRO A 254 22.31 13.33 -12.03
N LYS A 255 22.68 13.64 -13.27
CA LYS A 255 23.91 13.07 -13.86
C LYS A 255 25.12 13.62 -13.13
N PRO A 256 26.05 12.77 -12.68
CA PRO A 256 27.33 13.25 -12.14
C PRO A 256 28.11 13.97 -13.22
N THR A 257 28.71 15.09 -12.86
CA THR A 257 29.48 15.96 -13.77
C THR A 257 30.86 16.19 -13.19
N VAL A 258 31.90 15.95 -13.99
CA VAL A 258 33.28 16.08 -13.53
C VAL A 258 33.69 17.55 -13.49
N TRP A 259 34.44 17.97 -12.48
CA TRP A 259 35.09 19.26 -12.40
C TRP A 259 36.25 19.33 -13.38
N THR A 260 36.01 19.76 -14.63
CA THR A 260 37.06 20.06 -15.58
C THR A 260 37.62 21.47 -15.32
N ALA A 261 38.80 21.78 -15.87
CA ALA A 261 39.43 23.10 -15.71
C ALA A 261 38.51 24.24 -16.19
N GLU A 262 37.80 24.05 -17.32
CA GLU A 262 36.87 25.03 -17.87
C GLU A 262 35.66 25.25 -16.90
N ARG A 263 35.14 24.18 -16.30
CA ARG A 263 34.03 24.29 -15.33
C ARG A 263 34.46 24.96 -14.03
N VAL A 264 35.71 24.72 -13.59
CA VAL A 264 36.27 25.43 -12.43
C VAL A 264 36.40 26.92 -12.73
N SER A 265 36.93 27.30 -13.91
CA SER A 265 37.01 28.71 -14.32
C SER A 265 35.65 29.37 -14.39
N ALA A 266 34.69 28.75 -15.06
CA ALA A 266 33.33 29.26 -15.15
C ALA A 266 32.66 29.40 -13.79
N TRP A 267 32.88 28.48 -12.86
CA TRP A 267 32.37 28.59 -11.48
C TRP A 267 33.04 29.75 -10.73
N ARG A 268 34.35 29.93 -10.87
CA ARG A 268 35.08 31.06 -10.24
C ARG A 268 34.55 32.41 -10.73
N GLU A 269 34.22 32.51 -12.01
CA GLU A 269 33.70 33.73 -12.63
C GLU A 269 32.25 34.02 -12.26
N THR A 270 31.42 32.98 -12.25
CA THR A 270 29.96 33.14 -12.15
C THR A 270 29.35 32.73 -10.80
N GLY A 271 30.09 32.01 -9.96
CA GLY A 271 29.61 31.37 -8.74
C GLY A 271 28.63 30.22 -8.99
N LYS A 272 28.33 29.86 -10.25
CA LYS A 272 27.30 28.88 -10.61
C LYS A 272 27.87 27.46 -10.68
N ILE A 273 27.32 26.56 -9.83
CA ILE A 273 27.67 25.14 -9.84
C ILE A 273 27.02 24.46 -11.04
N PRO A 274 27.75 23.73 -11.90
CA PRO A 274 27.18 23.14 -13.13
C PRO A 274 26.14 22.03 -12.91
N SER A 275 26.30 21.24 -11.86
CA SER A 275 25.37 20.15 -11.51
C SER A 275 25.25 19.98 -9.99
N VAL A 276 24.15 19.41 -9.53
CA VAL A 276 23.93 19.09 -8.10
C VAL A 276 24.90 18.00 -7.61
N VAL A 277 25.41 17.17 -8.54
CA VAL A 277 26.40 16.13 -8.25
C VAL A 277 27.64 16.44 -9.08
N MET A 278 28.68 16.90 -8.42
CA MET A 278 29.98 17.18 -9.01
C MET A 278 30.99 16.13 -8.53
N VAL A 279 31.82 15.67 -9.45
CA VAL A 279 32.86 14.66 -9.22
C VAL A 279 34.26 15.30 -9.39
N TRP A 280 35.12 15.03 -8.45
CA TRP A 280 36.54 15.46 -8.52
C TRP A 280 37.28 14.68 -9.60
N THR A 281 38.29 15.31 -10.17
CA THR A 281 39.32 14.61 -10.97
C THR A 281 40.35 13.97 -10.03
N PRO A 282 41.15 13.01 -10.48
CA PRO A 282 42.27 12.49 -9.69
C PRO A 282 43.16 13.59 -9.12
N GLN A 283 43.44 14.65 -9.90
CA GLN A 283 44.25 15.81 -9.46
C GLN A 283 43.58 16.55 -8.29
N HIS A 284 42.27 16.78 -8.33
CA HIS A 284 41.57 17.42 -7.21
C HIS A 284 41.60 16.55 -5.95
N THR A 285 41.54 15.25 -6.12
CA THR A 285 41.63 14.29 -5.01
C THR A 285 43.02 14.30 -4.40
N GLY A 286 44.07 14.30 -5.23
CA GLY A 286 45.45 14.44 -4.76
C GLY A 286 45.67 15.72 -3.96
N VAL A 287 45.31 16.88 -4.53
CA VAL A 287 45.43 18.18 -3.81
C VAL A 287 44.64 18.16 -2.48
N PHE A 288 43.50 17.50 -2.40
CA PHE A 288 42.76 17.36 -1.15
C PHE A 288 43.51 16.50 -0.13
N LEU A 289 44.06 15.37 -0.55
CA LEU A 289 44.87 14.49 0.32
C LEU A 289 46.12 15.16 0.81
N ASP A 290 46.88 15.82 -0.09
CA ASP A 290 48.09 16.59 0.26
C ASP A 290 47.76 17.67 1.30
N HIS A 291 46.70 18.44 1.07
CA HIS A 291 46.26 19.47 2.01
C HIS A 291 45.92 18.91 3.40
N THR A 292 45.19 17.76 3.46
CA THR A 292 44.81 17.15 4.74
C THR A 292 45.99 16.51 5.45
N TYR A 293 46.99 16.02 4.71
CA TYR A 293 48.26 15.55 5.24
C TYR A 293 49.08 16.70 5.84
N ASP A 294 49.30 17.78 5.07
CA ASP A 294 50.06 18.95 5.50
C ASP A 294 49.41 19.67 6.71
N ALA A 295 48.10 19.58 6.82
CA ALA A 295 47.35 20.16 7.94
C ALA A 295 47.28 19.26 9.18
N ASP A 296 47.95 18.09 9.17
CA ASP A 296 47.87 17.07 10.23
C ASP A 296 46.42 16.73 10.62
N ASP A 297 45.52 16.60 9.60
CA ASP A 297 44.12 16.28 9.84
C ASP A 297 43.98 14.85 10.35
N ARG A 298 43.44 14.71 11.54
CA ARG A 298 43.19 13.40 12.20
C ARG A 298 42.41 12.40 11.34
N LEU A 299 41.68 12.84 10.31
CA LEU A 299 40.93 12.00 9.41
C LEU A 299 41.63 11.69 8.10
N TYR A 300 42.90 12.12 7.93
CA TYR A 300 43.68 11.86 6.72
C TYR A 300 43.66 10.38 6.33
N ALA A 301 43.99 9.48 7.26
CA ALA A 301 44.01 8.05 7.00
C ALA A 301 42.65 7.53 6.53
N LEU A 302 41.55 8.05 7.09
CA LEU A 302 40.19 7.70 6.65
C LEU A 302 39.89 8.17 5.22
N TYR A 303 40.29 9.40 4.88
CA TYR A 303 40.10 9.95 3.53
C TYR A 303 40.93 9.18 2.50
N HIS A 304 42.18 8.87 2.84
CA HIS A 304 43.10 8.08 2.02
C HIS A 304 42.49 6.68 1.77
N LEU A 305 42.15 5.97 2.83
CA LEU A 305 41.56 4.64 2.75
C LEU A 305 40.31 4.60 1.86
N ILE A 306 39.35 5.53 2.07
CA ILE A 306 38.13 5.57 1.26
C ILE A 306 38.45 5.87 -0.22
N THR A 307 39.42 6.71 -0.49
CA THR A 307 39.79 7.10 -1.84
C THR A 307 40.34 5.92 -2.64
N PHE A 308 41.20 5.13 -2.05
CA PHE A 308 41.90 4.06 -2.76
C PHE A 308 41.17 2.72 -2.72
N THR A 309 40.31 2.48 -1.71
CA THR A 309 39.54 1.22 -1.60
C THR A 309 38.12 1.31 -2.11
N GLY A 310 37.57 2.52 -2.23
CA GLY A 310 36.14 2.69 -2.60
C GLY A 310 35.14 2.25 -1.53
N LEU A 311 35.56 2.08 -0.30
CA LEU A 311 34.68 1.69 0.82
C LEU A 311 33.52 2.68 0.98
N ARG A 312 32.34 2.14 1.28
CA ARG A 312 31.23 3.00 1.67
C ARG A 312 31.52 3.64 3.02
N ARG A 313 31.06 4.89 3.23
CA ARG A 313 31.25 5.60 4.49
C ARG A 313 30.94 4.76 5.74
N GLY A 314 29.83 4.01 5.71
CA GLY A 314 29.44 3.16 6.84
C GLY A 314 30.39 1.98 7.09
N GLU A 315 30.95 1.42 6.03
CA GLU A 315 31.95 0.36 6.06
C GLU A 315 33.26 0.88 6.64
N ALA A 316 33.78 1.97 6.09
CA ALA A 316 35.02 2.59 6.58
C ALA A 316 34.93 3.04 8.05
N CYS A 317 33.79 3.60 8.48
CA CYS A 317 33.59 3.96 9.89
C CYS A 317 33.34 2.74 10.81
N GLY A 318 33.07 1.57 10.27
CA GLY A 318 32.80 0.33 11.01
C GLY A 318 34.00 -0.61 11.07
N LEU A 319 35.13 -0.26 10.47
CA LEU A 319 36.36 -1.09 10.53
C LEU A 319 36.91 -1.15 11.95
N HIS A 320 37.38 -2.34 12.31
CA HIS A 320 38.13 -2.61 13.52
C HIS A 320 39.59 -2.94 13.13
N TRP A 321 40.52 -2.77 14.05
CA TRP A 321 41.92 -3.14 13.83
C TRP A 321 42.10 -4.61 13.50
N ASP A 322 41.26 -5.49 14.05
CA ASP A 322 41.25 -6.93 13.75
C ASP A 322 40.76 -7.26 12.33
N ASP A 323 40.24 -6.28 11.61
CA ASP A 323 39.81 -6.41 10.20
C ASP A 323 40.93 -6.09 9.22
N LEU A 324 42.07 -5.58 9.69
CA LEU A 324 43.25 -5.22 8.91
C LEU A 324 44.39 -6.21 9.13
N ASP A 325 44.95 -6.69 8.06
CA ASP A 325 46.23 -7.41 8.02
C ASP A 325 47.23 -6.55 7.25
N LEU A 326 48.03 -5.74 7.98
CA LEU A 326 48.97 -4.82 7.40
C LEU A 326 50.19 -5.54 6.80
N ASP A 327 50.54 -6.73 7.35
CA ASP A 327 51.64 -7.53 6.80
C ASP A 327 51.26 -8.15 5.46
N ALA A 328 50.03 -8.61 5.33
CA ALA A 328 49.49 -9.12 4.07
C ALA A 328 48.94 -8.02 3.14
N GLY A 329 48.85 -6.76 3.61
CA GLY A 329 48.31 -5.65 2.84
C GLY A 329 46.83 -5.87 2.47
N THR A 330 46.00 -6.35 3.42
CA THR A 330 44.60 -6.61 3.16
C THR A 330 43.69 -6.11 4.30
N LEU A 331 42.45 -5.82 3.97
CA LEU A 331 41.38 -5.57 4.93
C LEU A 331 40.12 -6.36 4.58
N THR A 332 39.34 -6.70 5.59
CA THR A 332 38.05 -7.39 5.41
C THR A 332 36.93 -6.58 6.06
N VAL A 333 35.88 -6.27 5.29
CA VAL A 333 34.75 -5.49 5.81
C VAL A 333 33.74 -6.42 6.51
N ARG A 334 33.83 -6.59 7.81
CA ARG A 334 32.90 -7.40 8.62
C ARG A 334 31.75 -6.57 9.19
N TRP A 335 31.95 -5.27 9.39
CA TRP A 335 31.01 -4.37 10.05
C TRP A 335 30.78 -3.08 9.26
N GLN A 336 29.64 -2.48 9.49
CA GLN A 336 29.35 -1.13 9.03
C GLN A 336 28.62 -0.33 10.11
N ILE A 337 28.88 0.95 10.21
CA ILE A 337 28.06 1.85 11.01
C ILE A 337 26.88 2.34 10.20
N VAL A 338 25.67 2.06 10.67
CA VAL A 338 24.42 2.57 10.09
C VAL A 338 23.83 3.66 10.96
N GLN A 339 23.31 4.70 10.33
CA GLN A 339 22.70 5.83 11.03
C GLN A 339 21.17 5.74 10.99
N HIS A 340 20.54 5.75 12.14
CA HIS A 340 19.10 5.73 12.34
C HIS A 340 18.63 7.04 13.00
N GLY A 341 18.47 8.12 12.21
CA GLY A 341 18.22 9.46 12.74
C GLY A 341 19.46 10.00 13.42
N TRP A 342 19.41 10.23 14.73
CA TRP A 342 20.56 10.66 15.57
C TRP A 342 21.31 9.49 16.20
N ALA A 343 20.75 8.30 16.19
CA ALA A 343 21.42 7.12 16.74
C ALA A 343 22.23 6.41 15.65
N THR A 344 23.37 5.85 16.03
CA THR A 344 24.20 4.97 15.23
C THR A 344 24.14 3.56 15.79
N ALA A 345 24.26 2.55 14.93
CA ALA A 345 24.35 1.16 15.31
C ALA A 345 25.35 0.45 14.40
N MET A 346 26.00 -0.58 14.91
CA MET A 346 26.76 -1.53 14.10
C MET A 346 25.79 -2.52 13.45
N ASP A 347 26.03 -2.85 12.20
CA ASP A 347 25.30 -3.83 11.42
C ASP A 347 26.27 -4.58 10.51
N THR A 348 25.90 -5.75 10.03
CA THR A 348 26.67 -6.46 8.99
C THR A 348 26.53 -5.77 7.64
N PRO A 349 27.48 -5.93 6.71
CA PRO A 349 27.37 -5.44 5.35
C PRO A 349 26.06 -5.87 4.69
N LYS A 350 25.71 -5.22 3.58
CA LYS A 350 24.42 -5.45 2.91
C LYS A 350 24.36 -6.77 2.15
N THR A 351 25.50 -7.25 1.67
CA THR A 351 25.65 -8.50 0.90
C THR A 351 26.89 -9.24 1.38
N ASP A 352 26.87 -10.56 1.24
CA ASP A 352 27.99 -11.43 1.60
C ASP A 352 29.25 -11.12 0.75
N ASP A 353 29.07 -10.62 -0.49
CA ASP A 353 30.18 -10.14 -1.35
C ASP A 353 30.97 -8.97 -0.73
N SER A 354 30.40 -8.25 0.23
CA SER A 354 31.09 -7.15 0.93
C SER A 354 32.07 -7.66 2.01
N GLU A 355 32.03 -8.94 2.34
CA GLU A 355 33.00 -9.60 3.25
C GLU A 355 34.28 -10.05 2.53
N ALA A 356 34.39 -9.84 1.21
CA ALA A 356 35.58 -10.16 0.48
C ALA A 356 36.77 -9.29 0.93
N PRO A 357 37.98 -9.85 1.02
CA PRO A 357 39.17 -9.08 1.33
C PRO A 357 39.47 -8.05 0.25
N VAL A 358 39.81 -6.84 0.67
CA VAL A 358 40.23 -5.73 -0.19
C VAL A 358 41.73 -5.57 -0.05
N SER A 359 42.47 -5.57 -1.17
CA SER A 359 43.93 -5.31 -1.16
C SER A 359 44.22 -3.85 -0.87
N LEU A 360 45.20 -3.62 -0.04
CA LEU A 360 45.78 -2.29 0.24
C LEU A 360 47.08 -2.12 -0.55
N ASP A 361 47.31 -0.94 -1.10
CA ASP A 361 48.57 -0.61 -1.68
C ASP A 361 49.63 -0.25 -0.60
N ALA A 362 50.88 -0.20 -0.98
CA ALA A 362 51.98 0.04 -0.04
C ALA A 362 51.90 1.41 0.69
N GLU A 363 51.35 2.43 0.01
CA GLU A 363 51.17 3.76 0.60
C GLU A 363 50.04 3.80 1.61
N THR A 364 49.01 2.98 1.41
CA THR A 364 47.88 2.84 2.36
C THR A 364 48.27 2.04 3.61
N VAL A 365 49.27 1.16 3.53
CA VAL A 365 49.77 0.37 4.66
C VAL A 365 50.72 1.17 5.55
N THR A 366 51.41 2.19 5.02
CA THR A 366 52.37 3.03 5.73
C THR A 366 51.70 4.15 6.51
#